data_3aece568a2f443526a08fa9e962c9aa2
#
_entry.id   3aece568a2f443526a08fa9e962c9aa2
#
_cell.length_a   1.000
_cell.length_b   1.000
_cell.length_c   1.000
_cell.angle_alpha   90.00
_cell.angle_beta   90.00
_cell.angle_gamma   90.00
#
_symmetry.space_group_name_H-M   'P 1'
#
loop_
_entity.id
_entity.type
_entity.pdbx_description
1 polymer ?
#
loop_
_entity_poly.entity_id
_entity_poly.type
_entity_poly.pdbx_seq_one_letter_code
_entity_poly.pdbx_strand_id
1 'polypeptide(L)'
;MSDGECQRIMIARALAQDTPVILLDEPTSFLDMLNRYELVSLLQSLAHNQGKCVLFSTHELDVALQMCDSIALVDDGALYHLSVPEMVSSGHIQRLFRTPNLSIERLCASFITDRQ
;
A
#
# COMPACT_ATOMS: atom_id res chain seq x y z
N MET A 1 -10.02 -13.35 19.77
CA MET A 1 -10.29 -12.72 18.46
C MET A 1 -9.02 -12.73 17.64
N SER A 2 -9.09 -13.12 16.38
CA SER A 2 -7.91 -13.16 15.51
C SER A 2 -7.50 -11.75 15.11
N ASP A 3 -6.24 -11.60 14.68
CA ASP A 3 -5.75 -10.29 14.22
C ASP A 3 -6.55 -9.82 12.99
N GLY A 4 -6.96 -10.74 12.11
CA GLY A 4 -7.79 -10.40 10.96
C GLY A 4 -9.16 -9.87 11.35
N GLU A 5 -9.76 -10.46 12.39
CA GLU A 5 -11.05 -9.98 12.90
C GLU A 5 -10.91 -8.59 13.52
N CYS A 6 -9.83 -8.35 14.27
CA CYS A 6 -9.55 -7.03 14.84
C CYS A 6 -9.42 -5.98 13.76
N GLN A 7 -8.70 -6.30 12.68
CA GLN A 7 -8.51 -5.37 11.57
C GLN A 7 -9.84 -5.06 10.89
N ARG A 8 -10.67 -6.06 10.66
CA ARG A 8 -11.99 -5.85 10.04
C ARG A 8 -12.89 -4.98 10.91
N ILE A 9 -12.85 -5.16 12.23
CA ILE A 9 -13.62 -4.33 13.16
C ILE A 9 -13.15 -2.89 13.11
N MET A 10 -11.84 -2.65 13.08
CA MET A 10 -11.30 -1.29 12.98
C MET A 10 -11.72 -0.60 11.70
N ILE A 11 -11.74 -1.33 10.59
CA ILE A 11 -12.18 -0.78 9.31
C ILE A 11 -13.68 -0.51 9.34
N ALA A 12 -14.47 -1.41 9.92
CA ALA A 12 -15.91 -1.19 10.07
C ALA A 12 -16.20 0.08 10.87
N ARG A 13 -15.42 0.36 11.92
CA ARG A 13 -15.55 1.60 12.69
C ARG A 13 -15.25 2.82 11.83
N ALA A 14 -14.17 2.75 11.05
CA ALA A 14 -13.81 3.86 10.16
C ALA A 14 -14.90 4.10 9.12
N LEU A 15 -15.52 3.04 8.60
CA LEU A 15 -16.63 3.15 7.66
C LEU A 15 -17.87 3.74 8.31
N ALA A 16 -18.16 3.35 9.54
CA ALA A 16 -19.33 3.86 10.25
C ALA A 16 -19.27 5.36 10.49
N GLN A 17 -18.07 5.92 10.55
CA GLN A 17 -17.89 7.37 10.68
C GLN A 17 -18.18 8.11 9.38
N ASP A 18 -18.18 7.42 8.25
CA ASP A 18 -18.48 7.93 6.92
C ASP A 18 -17.73 9.22 6.58
N THR A 19 -16.44 9.25 6.89
CA THR A 19 -15.59 10.39 6.55
C THR A 19 -15.04 10.24 5.14
N PRO A 20 -14.74 11.37 4.44
CA PRO A 20 -14.16 11.27 3.09
C PRO A 20 -12.73 10.73 3.07
N VAL A 21 -12.01 10.83 4.17
CA VAL A 21 -10.62 10.35 4.29
C VAL A 21 -10.54 9.29 5.37
N ILE A 22 -9.91 8.16 5.03
CA ILE A 22 -9.69 7.05 5.96
C ILE A 22 -8.18 6.88 6.13
N LEU A 23 -7.72 6.94 7.38
CA LEU A 23 -6.30 6.77 7.73
C LEU A 23 -6.14 5.47 8.51
N LEU A 24 -5.24 4.61 8.07
CA LEU A 24 -4.97 3.32 8.70
C LEU A 24 -3.47 3.13 8.91
N ASP A 25 -3.08 2.63 10.07
CA ASP A 25 -1.68 2.35 10.39
C ASP A 25 -1.43 0.85 10.29
N GLU A 26 -0.63 0.47 9.30
CA GLU A 26 -0.26 -0.92 9.02
C GLU A 26 -1.45 -1.90 9.10
N PRO A 27 -2.51 -1.69 8.32
CA PRO A 27 -3.72 -2.49 8.46
C PRO A 27 -3.56 -3.96 8.03
N THR A 28 -2.52 -4.27 7.25
CA THR A 28 -2.25 -5.63 6.77
C THR A 28 -1.27 -6.39 7.64
N SER A 29 -0.74 -5.75 8.68
CA SER A 29 0.22 -6.37 9.60
C SER A 29 -0.38 -7.60 10.26
N PHE A 30 0.38 -8.68 10.37
CA PHE A 30 0.01 -9.96 10.99
C PHE A 30 -1.08 -10.75 10.23
N LEU A 31 -1.48 -10.32 9.04
CA LEU A 31 -2.41 -11.07 8.21
C LEU A 31 -1.65 -12.01 7.29
N ASP A 32 -2.25 -13.18 7.01
CA ASP A 32 -1.71 -14.06 5.98
C ASP A 32 -1.95 -13.45 4.58
N MET A 33 -1.39 -14.07 3.56
CA MET A 33 -1.44 -13.53 2.20
C MET A 33 -2.88 -13.33 1.71
N LEU A 34 -3.75 -14.31 1.92
CA LEU A 34 -5.12 -14.23 1.44
C LEU A 34 -5.89 -13.09 2.12
N ASN A 35 -5.82 -13.03 3.45
CA ASN A 35 -6.51 -11.99 4.22
C ASN A 35 -5.96 -10.61 3.89
N ARG A 36 -4.66 -10.50 3.63
CA ARG A 36 -4.03 -9.26 3.25
C ARG A 36 -4.60 -8.73 1.93
N TYR A 37 -4.68 -9.58 0.91
CA TYR A 37 -5.23 -9.17 -0.37
C TYR A 37 -6.73 -8.85 -0.30
N GLU A 38 -7.48 -9.60 0.48
CA GLU A 38 -8.91 -9.31 0.70
C GLU A 38 -9.09 -7.94 1.33
N LEU A 39 -8.28 -7.61 2.34
CA LEU A 39 -8.36 -6.32 3.01
C LEU A 39 -8.03 -5.18 2.06
N VAL A 40 -6.94 -5.29 1.33
CA VAL A 40 -6.54 -4.23 0.41
C VAL A 40 -7.54 -4.09 -0.74
N SER A 41 -8.12 -5.19 -1.20
CA SER A 41 -9.19 -5.13 -2.20
C SER A 41 -10.41 -4.37 -1.70
N LEU A 42 -10.76 -4.55 -0.42
CA LEU A 42 -11.83 -3.78 0.20
C LEU A 42 -11.49 -2.29 0.22
N LEU A 43 -10.26 -1.95 0.60
CA LEU A 43 -9.81 -0.55 0.62
C LEU A 43 -9.83 0.07 -0.77
N GLN A 44 -9.42 -0.69 -1.80
CA GLN A 44 -9.50 -0.23 -3.19
C GLN A 44 -10.94 0.07 -3.59
N SER A 45 -11.87 -0.80 -3.21
CA SER A 45 -13.28 -0.62 -3.50
C SER A 45 -13.81 0.67 -2.87
N LEU A 46 -13.43 0.96 -1.63
CA LEU A 46 -13.83 2.19 -0.97
C LEU A 46 -13.30 3.42 -1.70
N ALA A 47 -12.07 3.37 -2.16
CA ALA A 47 -11.47 4.49 -2.87
C ALA A 47 -12.07 4.69 -4.26
N HIS A 48 -12.17 3.61 -5.05
CA HIS A 48 -12.54 3.70 -6.45
C HIS A 48 -14.04 3.74 -6.66
N ASN A 49 -14.82 3.02 -5.85
CA ASN A 49 -16.27 2.92 -6.05
C ASN A 49 -17.07 3.89 -5.21
N GLN A 50 -16.54 4.33 -4.07
CA GLN A 50 -17.25 5.23 -3.17
C GLN A 50 -16.59 6.61 -3.05
N GLY A 51 -15.52 6.85 -3.80
CA GLY A 51 -14.88 8.15 -3.86
C GLY A 51 -14.15 8.55 -2.58
N LYS A 52 -13.79 7.60 -1.74
CA LYS A 52 -13.06 7.90 -0.52
C LYS A 52 -11.56 7.96 -0.79
N CYS A 53 -10.86 8.77 0.01
CA CYS A 53 -9.40 8.80 0.01
C CYS A 53 -8.90 7.87 1.11
N VAL A 54 -8.22 6.80 0.75
CA VAL A 54 -7.68 5.83 1.71
C VAL A 54 -6.17 5.96 1.75
N LEU A 55 -5.64 6.28 2.91
CA LEU A 55 -4.19 6.37 3.14
C LEU A 55 -3.83 5.39 4.24
N PHE A 56 -2.93 4.46 3.94
CA PHE A 56 -2.46 3.52 4.95
C PHE A 56 -0.95 3.39 4.89
N SER A 57 -0.36 3.17 6.06
CA SER A 57 1.08 2.90 6.16
C SER A 57 1.33 1.42 5.95
N THR A 58 2.46 1.08 5.34
CA THR A 58 2.90 -0.30 5.18
C THR A 58 4.39 -0.35 4.93
N HIS A 59 5.03 -1.43 5.36
CA HIS A 59 6.39 -1.75 4.97
C HIS A 59 6.42 -2.94 3.98
N GLU A 60 5.25 -3.36 3.53
CA GLU A 60 5.11 -4.47 2.59
C GLU A 60 5.11 -3.93 1.17
N LEU A 61 6.28 -4.00 0.53
CA LEU A 61 6.50 -3.39 -0.77
C LEU A 61 5.61 -3.97 -1.86
N ASP A 62 5.35 -5.28 -1.81
CA ASP A 62 4.48 -5.94 -2.78
C ASP A 62 3.06 -5.37 -2.76
N VAL A 63 2.51 -5.13 -1.57
CA VAL A 63 1.18 -4.52 -1.45
C VAL A 63 1.19 -3.11 -2.04
N ALA A 64 2.19 -2.31 -1.67
CA ALA A 64 2.27 -0.93 -2.13
C ALA A 64 2.39 -0.84 -3.66
N LEU A 65 3.23 -1.68 -4.26
CA LEU A 65 3.47 -1.63 -5.69
C LEU A 65 2.32 -2.19 -6.53
N GLN A 66 1.65 -3.23 -6.03
CA GLN A 66 0.66 -3.94 -6.82
C GLN A 66 -0.75 -3.40 -6.65
N MET A 67 -1.07 -2.84 -5.50
CA MET A 67 -2.46 -2.56 -5.16
C MET A 67 -2.78 -1.09 -4.89
N CYS A 68 -1.79 -0.23 -4.80
CA CYS A 68 -2.00 1.19 -4.52
C CYS A 68 -1.93 2.02 -5.80
N ASP A 69 -2.63 3.15 -5.83
CA ASP A 69 -2.59 4.08 -6.96
C ASP A 69 -1.34 4.94 -6.93
N SER A 70 -0.93 5.34 -5.73
CA SER A 70 0.26 6.15 -5.53
C SER A 70 0.94 5.77 -4.22
N ILE A 71 2.19 6.16 -4.09
CA ILE A 71 3.00 5.86 -2.91
C ILE A 71 3.60 7.15 -2.37
N ALA A 72 3.50 7.33 -1.06
CA ALA A 72 4.22 8.37 -0.34
C ALA A 72 5.38 7.68 0.40
N LEU A 73 6.59 7.96 -0.03
CA LEU A 73 7.80 7.34 0.53
C LEU A 73 8.50 8.33 1.44
N VAL A 74 8.74 7.91 2.68
CA VAL A 74 9.49 8.71 3.65
C VAL A 74 10.90 8.16 3.75
N ASP A 75 11.90 8.98 3.43
CA ASP A 75 13.30 8.57 3.45
C ASP A 75 14.17 9.75 3.87
N ASP A 76 14.91 9.56 4.95
CA ASP A 76 15.91 10.50 5.46
C ASP A 76 15.40 11.96 5.52
N GLY A 77 14.24 12.14 6.15
CA GLY A 77 13.65 13.47 6.33
C GLY A 77 12.96 14.04 5.11
N ALA A 78 12.90 13.30 4.01
CA ALA A 78 12.23 13.74 2.79
C ALA A 78 10.98 12.89 2.55
N LEU A 79 9.98 13.50 1.92
CA LEU A 79 8.75 12.83 1.53
C LEU A 79 8.62 12.90 0.01
N TYR A 80 8.48 11.75 -0.62
CA TYR A 80 8.25 11.65 -2.07
C TYR A 80 6.87 11.05 -2.30
N HIS A 81 5.99 11.77 -3.00
CA HIS A 81 4.66 11.26 -3.33
C HIS A 81 4.52 11.21 -4.84
N LEU A 82 4.46 10.00 -5.38
CA LEU A 82 4.39 9.75 -6.82
C LEU A 82 3.39 8.64 -7.10
N SER A 83 2.89 8.59 -8.33
CA SER A 83 2.15 7.43 -8.78
C SER A 83 3.05 6.19 -8.71
N VAL A 84 2.45 4.99 -8.68
CA VAL A 84 3.24 3.77 -8.57
C VAL A 84 4.25 3.65 -9.72
N PRO A 85 3.88 3.82 -11.00
CA PRO A 85 4.86 3.75 -12.08
C PRO A 85 6.00 4.76 -11.95
N GLU A 86 5.68 5.99 -11.56
CA GLU A 86 6.69 7.04 -11.39
C GLU A 86 7.62 6.72 -10.21
N MET A 87 7.07 6.20 -9.13
CA MET A 87 7.87 5.82 -7.96
C MET A 87 8.87 4.72 -8.32
N VAL A 88 8.44 3.72 -9.08
CA VAL A 88 9.31 2.63 -9.53
C VAL A 88 10.42 3.15 -10.44
N SER A 89 10.08 3.99 -11.40
CA SER A 89 11.08 4.51 -12.37
C SER A 89 12.03 5.53 -11.76
N SER A 90 11.66 6.18 -10.68
CA SER A 90 12.48 7.22 -10.04
C SER A 90 13.74 6.69 -9.36
N GLY A 91 13.75 5.43 -8.96
CA GLY A 91 14.85 4.84 -8.20
C GLY A 91 14.80 5.11 -6.70
N HIS A 92 13.77 5.79 -6.21
CA HIS A 92 13.67 6.10 -4.77
C HIS A 92 13.56 4.83 -3.93
N ILE A 93 12.85 3.82 -4.40
CA ILE A 93 12.66 2.57 -3.67
C ILE A 93 13.99 1.84 -3.54
N GLN A 94 14.76 1.76 -4.61
CA GLN A 94 16.06 1.10 -4.59
C GLN A 94 17.03 1.81 -3.65
N ARG A 95 17.00 3.13 -3.61
CA ARG A 95 17.84 3.91 -2.71
C ARG A 95 17.50 3.70 -1.25
N LEU A 96 16.25 3.45 -0.94
CA LEU A 96 15.81 3.20 0.44
C LEU A 96 16.53 2.00 1.04
N PHE A 97 16.77 0.98 0.25
CA PHE A 97 17.38 -0.25 0.73
C PHE A 97 18.91 -0.25 0.71
N ARG A 98 19.54 0.71 0.07
CA ARG A 98 20.99 0.98 0.05
C ARG A 98 21.90 -0.16 -0.35
N THR A 99 21.44 -1.38 -0.37
CA THR A 99 22.19 -2.55 -0.83
C THR A 99 21.55 -3.06 -2.10
N PRO A 100 22.35 -3.51 -3.09
CA PRO A 100 21.79 -4.11 -4.28
C PRO A 100 20.93 -5.30 -3.89
N ASN A 101 19.63 -5.19 -4.14
CA ASN A 101 18.70 -6.28 -3.90
C ASN A 101 18.10 -6.67 -5.25
N LEU A 102 18.64 -7.71 -5.84
CA LEU A 102 18.21 -8.17 -7.15
C LEU A 102 16.74 -8.52 -7.19
N SER A 103 16.20 -9.03 -6.08
CA SER A 103 14.78 -9.35 -6.01
C SER A 103 13.89 -8.13 -6.14
N ILE A 104 14.28 -7.02 -5.51
CA ILE A 104 13.54 -5.77 -5.60
C ILE A 104 13.63 -5.19 -7.00
N GLU A 105 14.81 -5.23 -7.60
CA GLU A 105 15.01 -4.76 -8.97
C GLU A 105 14.16 -5.55 -9.94
N ARG A 106 14.12 -6.87 -9.80
CA ARG A 106 13.28 -7.73 -10.63
C ARG A 106 11.81 -7.41 -10.45
N LEU A 107 11.38 -7.22 -9.21
CA LEU A 107 9.98 -6.87 -8.93
C LEU A 107 9.60 -5.55 -9.57
N CYS A 108 10.45 -4.54 -9.46
CA CYS A 108 10.20 -3.24 -10.07
C CYS A 108 10.15 -3.32 -11.60
N ALA A 109 11.09 -4.06 -12.21
CA ALA A 109 11.11 -4.23 -13.66
C ALA A 109 9.89 -4.99 -14.17
N SER A 110 9.50 -6.06 -13.46
CA SER A 110 8.30 -6.82 -13.80
C SER A 110 7.05 -5.96 -13.72
N PHE A 111 6.97 -5.15 -12.68
CA PHE A 111 5.82 -4.27 -12.45
C PHE A 111 5.69 -3.22 -13.57
N ILE A 112 6.80 -2.62 -14.01
CA ILE A 112 6.81 -1.67 -15.10
C ILE A 112 6.34 -2.35 -16.39
N THR A 113 6.83 -3.57 -16.66
CA THR A 113 6.45 -4.33 -17.84
C THR A 113 4.97 -4.65 -17.85
N ASP A 114 4.43 -5.08 -16.72
CA ASP A 114 3.02 -5.47 -16.60
C ASP A 114 2.08 -4.28 -16.78
N ARG A 115 2.56 -3.06 -16.54
CA ARG A 115 1.76 -1.85 -16.64
C ARG A 115 1.76 -1.22 -18.04
N GLN A 116 2.66 -1.70 -18.89
CA GLN A 116 2.69 -1.25 -20.27
C GLN A 116 1.61 -1.99 -21.05
#